data_611f2ff8e5abaf0aeb248474a6ee1f4e
#
_entry.id   611f2ff8e5abaf0aeb248474a6ee1f4e
#
_cell.length_a   1.000
_cell.length_b   1.000
_cell.length_c   1.000
_cell.angle_alpha   90.00
_cell.angle_beta   90.00
_cell.angle_gamma   90.00
#
_symmetry.space_group_name_H-M   'P 1'
#
loop_
_entity.id
_entity.type
_entity.pdbx_description
1 polymer ?
#
loop_
_entity_poly.entity_id
_entity_poly.type
_entity_poly.pdbx_seq_one_letter_code
_entity_poly.pdbx_strand_id
1 'polypeptide(L)'
;TLRHFCRNIKEIKSVDGVPMEKNRIEVNIDDLKQKYNELDNHLKNIPGEFVFNVDESGCSEWIDAQAIKVLVPSDFANSSIKIPKDRNSKRVSLVGCIAADGEALKPMLIIPRKTIESELALYGYNSNVVSYAYQEHSFMTSKIFEQWANEIFFPYVIEKRKRLHYNGDALIILDGLGAHDSVGFKEGCERYNIKILTLVPHSSDQTQPLDLVTFSLFKRYYSRSTFNYLISNQSNQLIKMLGAWYQATPPHQVIIAFMAAGMRPTLINNMHYYTIDLSLATKLRDWRVSEDGLINDNSASKRIRVTIN
;
A
#
# COMPACT_ATOMS: atom_id res chain seq x y z
N THR A 1 2.52 30.55 -25.65
CA THR A 1 2.66 29.27 -24.93
C THR A 1 2.97 29.55 -23.46
N LEU A 2 2.61 28.63 -22.55
CA LEU A 2 2.81 28.73 -21.09
C LEU A 2 4.29 29.06 -20.75
N ARG A 3 5.23 28.46 -21.45
CA ARG A 3 6.69 28.74 -21.33
C ARG A 3 7.08 30.19 -21.65
N HIS A 4 6.41 30.81 -22.61
CA HIS A 4 6.67 32.21 -22.95
C HIS A 4 6.09 33.15 -21.89
N PHE A 5 4.93 32.83 -21.35
CA PHE A 5 4.29 33.55 -20.26
C PHE A 5 5.15 33.53 -18.98
N CYS A 6 5.64 32.34 -18.57
CA CYS A 6 6.46 32.18 -17.38
C CYS A 6 7.85 32.86 -17.48
N ARG A 7 8.38 33.11 -18.70
CA ARG A 7 9.66 33.84 -18.89
C ARG A 7 9.57 35.31 -18.55
N ASN A 8 8.40 35.89 -18.69
CA ASN A 8 8.20 37.33 -18.50
C ASN A 8 7.77 37.71 -17.07
N ILE A 9 7.43 36.73 -16.22
CA ILE A 9 7.00 36.96 -14.85
C ILE A 9 7.91 36.13 -13.94
N LYS A 10 8.89 36.79 -13.30
CA LYS A 10 9.91 36.15 -12.46
C LYS A 10 9.34 35.39 -11.23
N GLU A 11 8.14 35.77 -10.82
CA GLU A 11 7.44 35.24 -9.64
C GLU A 11 6.64 33.96 -9.95
N ILE A 12 6.48 33.57 -11.23
CA ILE A 12 5.70 32.41 -11.65
C ILE A 12 6.63 31.34 -12.23
N LYS A 13 6.53 30.13 -11.72
CA LYS A 13 7.23 28.95 -12.22
C LYS A 13 6.23 27.92 -12.71
N SER A 14 6.54 27.29 -13.83
CA SER A 14 5.81 26.11 -14.27
C SER A 14 6.27 24.90 -13.45
N VAL A 15 5.31 24.23 -12.82
CA VAL A 15 5.54 22.96 -12.09
C VAL A 15 4.56 21.93 -12.63
N ASP A 16 4.95 20.66 -12.57
CA ASP A 16 4.08 19.56 -12.97
C ASP A 16 2.97 19.38 -11.91
N GLY A 17 1.71 19.50 -12.35
CA GLY A 17 0.56 19.21 -11.51
C GLY A 17 0.27 17.70 -11.48
N VAL A 18 0.08 17.14 -10.30
CA VAL A 18 -0.37 15.76 -10.15
C VAL A 18 -1.89 15.77 -10.01
N PRO A 19 -2.63 15.13 -10.95
CA PRO A 19 -4.08 15.00 -10.83
C PRO A 19 -4.42 14.23 -9.54
N MET A 20 -5.28 14.80 -8.70
CA MET A 20 -5.72 14.21 -7.45
C MET A 20 -7.22 14.39 -7.29
N GLU A 21 -7.90 13.39 -6.74
CA GLU A 21 -9.33 13.49 -6.42
C GLU A 21 -9.57 14.58 -5.37
N LYS A 22 -10.67 15.33 -5.52
CA LYS A 22 -11.01 16.45 -4.64
C LYS A 22 -11.01 16.06 -3.16
N ASN A 23 -11.57 14.91 -2.82
CA ASN A 23 -11.69 14.42 -1.46
C ASN A 23 -10.32 14.14 -0.79
N ARG A 24 -9.30 13.82 -1.57
CA ARG A 24 -7.92 13.63 -1.07
C ARG A 24 -7.20 14.94 -0.78
N ILE A 25 -7.65 16.04 -1.40
CA ILE A 25 -7.12 17.39 -1.17
C ILE A 25 -7.70 17.99 0.11
N GLU A 26 -8.90 17.58 0.50
CA GLU A 26 -9.70 18.15 1.60
C GLU A 26 -9.65 17.29 2.88
N VAL A 27 -8.57 16.52 3.11
CA VAL A 27 -8.40 15.76 4.34
C VAL A 27 -8.36 16.71 5.54
N ASN A 28 -9.17 16.43 6.56
CA ASN A 28 -9.24 17.24 7.77
C ASN A 28 -8.00 17.00 8.66
N ILE A 29 -7.31 18.06 9.00
CA ILE A 29 -6.07 18.03 9.78
C ILE A 29 -6.32 17.63 11.22
N ASP A 30 -7.42 18.09 11.82
CA ASP A 30 -7.72 17.78 13.21
C ASP A 30 -8.09 16.31 13.37
N ASP A 31 -8.76 15.73 12.38
CA ASP A 31 -9.02 14.28 12.35
C ASP A 31 -7.70 13.48 12.24
N LEU A 32 -6.74 13.97 11.46
CA LEU A 32 -5.41 13.34 11.36
C LEU A 32 -4.64 13.44 12.68
N LYS A 33 -4.64 14.60 13.34
CA LYS A 33 -4.01 14.77 14.67
C LYS A 33 -4.62 13.81 15.68
N GLN A 34 -5.94 13.74 15.73
CA GLN A 34 -6.64 12.82 16.61
C GLN A 34 -6.24 11.38 16.34
N LYS A 35 -6.16 11.00 15.07
CA LYS A 35 -5.81 9.64 14.66
C LYS A 35 -4.35 9.29 14.98
N TYR A 36 -3.42 10.20 14.81
CA TYR A 36 -2.02 10.00 15.24
C TYR A 36 -1.88 9.92 16.77
N ASN A 37 -2.66 10.68 17.54
CA ASN A 37 -2.70 10.54 19.00
C ASN A 37 -3.25 9.17 19.44
N GLU A 38 -4.30 8.68 18.77
CA GLU A 38 -4.83 7.35 19.00
C GLU A 38 -3.80 6.26 18.68
N LEU A 39 -3.12 6.39 17.54
CA LEU A 39 -2.03 5.49 17.13
C LEU A 39 -0.89 5.51 18.15
N ASP A 40 -0.42 6.68 18.59
CA ASP A 40 0.66 6.81 19.59
C ASP A 40 0.30 6.11 20.91
N ASN A 41 -0.96 6.22 21.35
CA ASN A 41 -1.42 5.55 22.57
C ASN A 41 -1.37 4.01 22.44
N HIS A 42 -1.66 3.46 21.26
CA HIS A 42 -1.52 2.03 21.01
C HIS A 42 -0.06 1.61 20.96
N LEU A 43 0.79 2.39 20.26
CA LEU A 43 2.20 2.06 20.04
C LEU A 43 3.03 2.05 21.36
N LYS A 44 2.61 2.77 22.39
CA LYS A 44 3.27 2.74 23.71
C LYS A 44 3.29 1.36 24.37
N ASN A 45 2.27 0.53 24.07
CA ASN A 45 2.07 -0.74 24.75
C ASN A 45 2.13 -1.96 23.82
N ILE A 46 2.11 -1.75 22.50
CA ILE A 46 2.09 -2.82 21.51
C ILE A 46 3.41 -2.79 20.74
N PRO A 47 4.24 -3.85 20.85
CA PRO A 47 5.47 -3.91 20.06
C PRO A 47 5.20 -4.07 18.58
N GLY A 48 6.10 -3.59 17.75
CA GLY A 48 6.00 -3.55 16.30
C GLY A 48 5.78 -4.90 15.63
N GLU A 49 6.25 -5.96 16.28
CA GLU A 49 5.97 -7.36 15.89
C GLU A 49 4.47 -7.64 15.80
N PHE A 50 3.66 -6.88 16.54
CA PHE A 50 2.21 -7.02 16.62
C PHE A 50 1.46 -5.79 16.12
N VAL A 51 2.11 -4.92 15.36
CA VAL A 51 1.51 -3.79 14.64
C VAL A 51 1.49 -4.13 13.16
N PHE A 52 0.30 -4.24 12.59
CA PHE A 52 0.06 -4.68 11.22
C PHE A 52 -0.59 -3.59 10.38
N ASN A 53 -0.31 -3.59 9.08
CA ASN A 53 -1.04 -2.82 8.08
C ASN A 53 -1.48 -3.73 6.95
N VAL A 54 -2.75 -3.67 6.56
CA VAL A 54 -3.34 -4.44 5.45
C VAL A 54 -3.98 -3.52 4.45
N ASP A 55 -3.88 -3.88 3.17
CA ASP A 55 -4.52 -3.16 2.06
C ASP A 55 -4.47 -3.98 0.77
N GLU A 56 -5.18 -3.54 -0.28
CA GLU A 56 -5.22 -4.17 -1.58
C GLU A 56 -4.55 -3.34 -2.67
N SER A 57 -3.85 -4.01 -3.57
CA SER A 57 -3.34 -3.42 -4.80
C SER A 57 -3.85 -4.17 -6.02
N GLY A 58 -4.64 -3.49 -6.84
CA GLY A 58 -5.12 -4.03 -8.11
C GLY A 58 -4.08 -3.90 -9.22
N CYS A 59 -3.90 -4.99 -9.99
CA CYS A 59 -3.06 -5.01 -11.17
C CYS A 59 -3.86 -5.49 -12.37
N SER A 60 -3.77 -4.75 -13.47
CA SER A 60 -4.16 -5.26 -14.79
C SER A 60 -2.95 -5.95 -15.43
N GLU A 61 -3.19 -6.87 -16.34
CA GLU A 61 -2.13 -7.56 -17.10
C GLU A 61 -1.25 -6.56 -17.86
N TRP A 62 -1.87 -5.49 -18.30
CA TRP A 62 -1.21 -4.33 -18.92
C TRP A 62 -1.19 -3.18 -17.91
N ILE A 63 0.01 -2.74 -17.60
CA ILE A 63 0.21 -1.58 -16.75
C ILE A 63 -0.37 -0.38 -17.47
N ASP A 64 -1.14 0.44 -16.77
CA ASP A 64 -1.51 1.79 -17.21
C ASP A 64 -0.26 2.71 -17.19
N ALA A 65 0.80 2.29 -17.87
CA ALA A 65 2.00 3.07 -18.04
C ALA A 65 1.67 4.24 -18.97
N GLN A 66 1.76 5.44 -18.45
CA GLN A 66 1.58 6.68 -19.23
C GLN A 66 2.58 6.81 -20.39
N ALA A 67 3.72 6.10 -20.31
CA ALA A 67 4.65 5.93 -21.41
C ALA A 67 5.54 4.70 -21.19
N ILE A 68 5.48 3.72 -22.09
CA ILE A 68 6.43 2.61 -22.15
C ILE A 68 7.56 3.04 -23.07
N LYS A 69 8.80 3.09 -22.55
CA LYS A 69 9.97 3.28 -23.39
C LYS A 69 10.27 1.98 -24.12
N VAL A 70 10.23 2.01 -25.44
CA VAL A 70 10.59 0.87 -26.30
C VAL A 70 11.90 1.15 -27.02
N LEU A 71 12.70 0.11 -27.20
CA LEU A 71 13.90 0.20 -28.05
C LEU A 71 13.47 -0.01 -29.50
N VAL A 72 13.78 0.93 -30.33
CA VAL A 72 13.49 0.89 -31.76
C VAL A 72 14.78 1.21 -32.54
N PRO A 73 14.94 0.74 -33.78
CA PRO A 73 15.99 1.23 -34.67
C PRO A 73 15.96 2.75 -34.79
N SER A 74 17.13 3.38 -34.96
CA SER A 74 17.28 4.85 -35.01
C SER A 74 16.35 5.53 -36.01
N ASP A 75 16.05 4.86 -37.10
CA ASP A 75 15.19 5.34 -38.18
C ASP A 75 13.74 5.51 -37.76
N PHE A 76 13.33 4.83 -36.67
CA PHE A 76 11.99 4.90 -36.08
C PHE A 76 11.92 5.78 -34.82
N ALA A 77 13.02 6.43 -34.43
CA ALA A 77 13.07 7.22 -33.17
C ALA A 77 12.04 8.34 -33.07
N ASN A 78 11.56 8.87 -34.20
CA ASN A 78 10.53 9.89 -34.28
C ASN A 78 9.12 9.33 -34.62
N SER A 79 8.97 8.02 -34.68
CA SER A 79 7.73 7.36 -35.02
C SER A 79 6.85 7.13 -33.79
N SER A 80 5.53 7.27 -33.93
CA SER A 80 4.57 6.88 -32.89
C SER A 80 4.44 5.37 -32.88
N ILE A 81 5.07 4.71 -31.92
CA ILE A 81 4.97 3.25 -31.78
C ILE A 81 3.69 2.92 -31.02
N LYS A 82 2.79 2.19 -31.68
CA LYS A 82 1.54 1.69 -31.09
C LYS A 82 1.79 0.30 -30.50
N ILE A 83 1.61 0.16 -29.20
CA ILE A 83 1.67 -1.12 -28.52
C ILE A 83 0.24 -1.65 -28.39
N PRO A 84 -0.07 -2.86 -28.87
CA PRO A 84 -1.39 -3.44 -28.71
C PRO A 84 -1.74 -3.56 -27.23
N LYS A 85 -2.89 -3.05 -26.80
CA LYS A 85 -3.43 -3.22 -25.46
C LYS A 85 -4.61 -4.18 -25.55
N ASP A 86 -4.55 -5.30 -24.84
CA ASP A 86 -5.70 -6.16 -24.69
C ASP A 86 -6.70 -5.52 -23.71
N ARG A 87 -7.85 -5.11 -24.23
CA ARG A 87 -8.93 -4.51 -23.43
C ARG A 87 -9.66 -5.51 -22.54
N ASN A 88 -9.47 -6.80 -22.79
CA ASN A 88 -10.07 -7.90 -22.03
C ASN A 88 -9.16 -8.41 -20.90
N SER A 89 -8.02 -7.74 -20.63
CA SER A 89 -7.15 -8.13 -19.55
C SER A 89 -7.89 -8.06 -18.22
N LYS A 90 -8.04 -9.22 -17.58
CA LYS A 90 -8.74 -9.32 -16.30
C LYS A 90 -7.88 -8.73 -15.20
N ARG A 91 -8.48 -7.86 -14.40
CA ARG A 91 -7.85 -7.34 -13.19
C ARG A 91 -7.64 -8.48 -12.20
N VAL A 92 -6.51 -8.47 -11.51
CA VAL A 92 -6.23 -9.28 -10.32
C VAL A 92 -5.88 -8.33 -9.19
N SER A 93 -6.39 -8.55 -7.99
CA SER A 93 -5.98 -7.78 -6.81
C SER A 93 -5.12 -8.63 -5.90
N LEU A 94 -4.09 -8.02 -5.32
CA LEU A 94 -3.25 -8.61 -4.29
C LEU A 94 -3.61 -7.97 -2.96
N VAL A 95 -3.99 -8.78 -1.98
CA VAL A 95 -4.14 -8.36 -0.58
C VAL A 95 -2.79 -8.55 0.09
N GLY A 96 -2.19 -7.45 0.51
CA GLY A 96 -0.90 -7.43 1.21
C GLY A 96 -1.09 -7.09 2.68
N CYS A 97 -0.32 -7.76 3.54
CA CYS A 97 -0.24 -7.40 4.95
C CYS A 97 1.22 -7.42 5.40
N ILE A 98 1.63 -6.39 6.12
CA ILE A 98 2.98 -6.20 6.65
C ILE A 98 2.93 -5.93 8.15
N ALA A 99 3.96 -6.39 8.87
CA ALA A 99 4.15 -6.11 10.29
C ALA A 99 5.30 -5.12 10.49
N ALA A 100 5.22 -4.28 11.50
CA ALA A 100 6.18 -3.20 11.69
C ALA A 100 7.60 -3.68 12.07
N ASP A 101 7.77 -4.94 12.44
CA ASP A 101 9.09 -5.56 12.66
C ASP A 101 9.83 -5.94 11.36
N GLY A 102 9.21 -5.73 10.22
CA GLY A 102 9.79 -6.05 8.91
C GLY A 102 9.27 -7.33 8.27
N GLU A 103 8.41 -8.09 8.93
CA GLU A 103 7.80 -9.29 8.34
C GLU A 103 6.63 -8.92 7.40
N ALA A 104 6.50 -9.67 6.32
CA ALA A 104 5.33 -9.62 5.44
C ALA A 104 4.59 -10.96 5.50
N LEU A 105 3.28 -10.90 5.61
CA LEU A 105 2.45 -12.09 5.58
C LEU A 105 2.35 -12.64 4.15
N LYS A 106 2.02 -13.91 4.01
CA LYS A 106 1.72 -14.47 2.70
C LYS A 106 0.59 -13.68 2.05
N PRO A 107 0.70 -13.30 0.77
CA PRO A 107 -0.34 -12.53 0.11
C PRO A 107 -1.54 -13.41 -0.23
N MET A 108 -2.73 -12.78 -0.35
CA MET A 108 -3.89 -13.39 -1.00
C MET A 108 -4.13 -12.72 -2.36
N LEU A 109 -4.41 -13.53 -3.38
CA LEU A 109 -4.81 -13.05 -4.70
C LEU A 109 -6.33 -13.11 -4.84
N ILE A 110 -6.96 -12.02 -5.25
CA ILE A 110 -8.38 -12.01 -5.64
C ILE A 110 -8.43 -12.10 -7.15
N ILE A 111 -8.97 -13.19 -7.67
CA ILE A 111 -8.89 -13.56 -9.08
C ILE A 111 -10.27 -13.85 -9.68
N PRO A 112 -10.47 -13.56 -10.99
CA PRO A 112 -11.72 -13.85 -11.67
C PRO A 112 -11.78 -15.30 -12.21
N ARG A 113 -11.14 -16.25 -11.52
CA ARG A 113 -11.11 -17.67 -11.84
C ARG A 113 -11.26 -18.49 -10.56
N LYS A 114 -11.94 -19.66 -10.66
CA LYS A 114 -12.24 -20.49 -9.49
C LYS A 114 -11.08 -21.38 -9.05
N THR A 115 -10.20 -21.77 -9.97
CA THR A 115 -9.10 -22.70 -9.70
C THR A 115 -7.81 -22.24 -10.37
N ILE A 116 -6.71 -22.25 -9.63
CA ILE A 116 -5.36 -21.88 -10.09
C ILE A 116 -4.25 -22.74 -9.48
N GLU A 117 -4.60 -23.76 -8.68
CA GLU A 117 -3.64 -24.56 -7.91
C GLU A 117 -2.59 -25.21 -8.80
N SER A 118 -3.03 -25.83 -9.89
CA SER A 118 -2.12 -26.48 -10.85
C SER A 118 -1.19 -25.48 -11.53
N GLU A 119 -1.68 -24.28 -11.81
CA GLU A 119 -0.91 -23.19 -12.42
C GLU A 119 0.17 -22.69 -11.43
N LEU A 120 -0.18 -22.47 -10.18
CA LEU A 120 0.76 -22.03 -9.14
C LEU A 120 1.80 -23.11 -8.84
N ALA A 121 1.38 -24.39 -8.76
CA ALA A 121 2.26 -25.52 -8.48
C ALA A 121 3.35 -25.71 -9.55
N LEU A 122 3.07 -25.43 -10.83
CA LEU A 122 4.06 -25.47 -11.89
C LEU A 122 5.26 -24.54 -11.65
N TYR A 123 5.08 -23.47 -10.86
CA TYR A 123 6.11 -22.50 -10.52
C TYR A 123 6.60 -22.61 -9.08
N GLY A 124 6.26 -23.70 -8.39
CA GLY A 124 6.69 -23.97 -7.02
C GLY A 124 5.90 -23.23 -5.92
N TYR A 125 4.79 -22.56 -6.26
CA TYR A 125 3.93 -21.91 -5.28
C TYR A 125 2.89 -22.89 -4.72
N ASN A 126 2.63 -22.81 -3.44
CA ASN A 126 1.65 -23.63 -2.72
C ASN A 126 0.90 -22.81 -1.67
N SER A 127 -0.02 -23.42 -0.95
CA SER A 127 -0.85 -22.76 0.08
C SER A 127 -0.07 -22.16 1.26
N ASN A 128 1.19 -22.55 1.46
CA ASN A 128 2.03 -21.95 2.51
C ASN A 128 2.55 -20.56 2.14
N VAL A 129 2.70 -20.29 0.84
CA VAL A 129 3.29 -19.04 0.34
C VAL A 129 2.29 -18.10 -0.32
N VAL A 130 1.11 -18.59 -0.73
CA VAL A 130 0.05 -17.77 -1.31
C VAL A 130 -1.32 -18.36 -1.00
N SER A 131 -2.32 -17.51 -0.78
CA SER A 131 -3.74 -17.86 -0.78
C SER A 131 -4.46 -17.18 -1.94
N TYR A 132 -5.67 -17.62 -2.28
CA TYR A 132 -6.46 -16.92 -3.29
C TYR A 132 -7.96 -17.03 -2.99
N ALA A 133 -8.70 -16.05 -3.50
CA ALA A 133 -10.16 -16.02 -3.47
C ALA A 133 -10.72 -15.74 -4.86
N TYR A 134 -11.88 -16.30 -5.15
CA TYR A 134 -12.60 -16.04 -6.39
C TYR A 134 -13.53 -14.84 -6.23
N GLN A 135 -13.40 -13.88 -7.16
CA GLN A 135 -14.38 -12.81 -7.33
C GLN A 135 -14.32 -12.30 -8.77
N GLU A 136 -15.47 -12.21 -9.42
CA GLU A 136 -15.60 -11.95 -10.87
C GLU A 136 -14.86 -10.68 -11.35
N HIS A 137 -14.89 -9.62 -10.56
CA HIS A 137 -14.24 -8.35 -10.87
C HIS A 137 -12.95 -8.12 -10.08
N SER A 138 -12.52 -9.12 -9.29
CA SER A 138 -11.33 -9.07 -8.43
C SER A 138 -11.32 -7.91 -7.42
N PHE A 139 -12.50 -7.48 -6.96
CA PHE A 139 -12.62 -6.51 -5.87
C PHE A 139 -12.72 -7.18 -4.51
N MET A 140 -12.24 -6.48 -3.47
CA MET A 140 -12.45 -6.90 -2.10
C MET A 140 -13.94 -6.85 -1.74
N THR A 141 -14.39 -7.86 -1.00
CA THR A 141 -15.70 -7.91 -0.37
C THR A 141 -15.54 -8.28 1.09
N SER A 142 -16.51 -7.97 1.94
CA SER A 142 -16.47 -8.34 3.37
C SER A 142 -16.26 -9.84 3.57
N LYS A 143 -16.86 -10.69 2.74
CA LYS A 143 -16.66 -12.15 2.78
C LYS A 143 -15.21 -12.56 2.46
N ILE A 144 -14.58 -11.94 1.47
CA ILE A 144 -13.18 -12.23 1.11
C ILE A 144 -12.25 -11.71 2.20
N PHE A 145 -12.56 -10.56 2.79
CA PHE A 145 -11.77 -10.01 3.90
C PHE A 145 -11.84 -10.91 5.13
N GLU A 146 -13.03 -11.45 5.47
CA GLU A 146 -13.17 -12.46 6.52
C GLU A 146 -12.41 -13.76 6.19
N GLN A 147 -12.46 -14.21 4.93
CA GLN A 147 -11.68 -15.36 4.48
C GLN A 147 -10.19 -15.13 4.69
N TRP A 148 -9.67 -13.97 4.26
CA TRP A 148 -8.28 -13.58 4.46
C TRP A 148 -7.90 -13.56 5.94
N ALA A 149 -8.74 -12.96 6.78
CA ALA A 149 -8.50 -12.89 8.21
C ALA A 149 -8.41 -14.28 8.86
N ASN A 150 -9.35 -15.17 8.53
CA ASN A 150 -9.40 -16.52 9.09
C ASN A 150 -8.29 -17.46 8.55
N GLU A 151 -7.92 -17.34 7.28
CA GLU A 151 -6.94 -18.22 6.65
C GLU A 151 -5.48 -17.75 6.84
N ILE A 152 -5.27 -16.44 7.00
CA ILE A 152 -3.92 -15.85 6.99
C ILE A 152 -3.65 -15.06 8.28
N PHE A 153 -4.45 -14.03 8.57
CA PHE A 153 -4.11 -13.05 9.58
C PHE A 153 -4.19 -13.60 11.00
N PHE A 154 -5.33 -14.15 11.40
CA PHE A 154 -5.49 -14.68 12.76
C PHE A 154 -4.54 -15.85 13.07
N PRO A 155 -4.39 -16.85 12.17
CA PRO A 155 -3.40 -17.91 12.37
C PRO A 155 -1.97 -17.37 12.52
N TYR A 156 -1.59 -16.37 11.70
CA TYR A 156 -0.28 -15.74 11.79
C TYR A 156 -0.05 -15.04 13.13
N VAL A 157 -1.02 -14.25 13.62
CA VAL A 157 -0.91 -13.56 14.92
C VAL A 157 -0.77 -14.56 16.06
N ILE A 158 -1.57 -15.65 16.04
CA ILE A 158 -1.53 -16.70 17.06
C ILE A 158 -0.16 -17.39 17.06
N GLU A 159 0.37 -17.75 15.89
CA GLU A 159 1.66 -18.39 15.74
C GLU A 159 2.81 -17.48 16.20
N LYS A 160 2.76 -16.21 15.79
CA LYS A 160 3.74 -15.20 16.18
C LYS A 160 3.75 -14.96 17.69
N ARG A 161 2.57 -14.96 18.34
CA ARG A 161 2.47 -14.87 19.81
C ARG A 161 3.13 -16.05 20.50
N LYS A 162 2.93 -17.28 20.03
CA LYS A 162 3.60 -18.47 20.54
C LYS A 162 5.12 -18.38 20.37
N ARG A 163 5.57 -18.01 19.17
CA ARG A 163 6.99 -17.91 18.82
C ARG A 163 7.72 -16.88 19.69
N LEU A 164 7.07 -15.75 20.00
CA LEU A 164 7.69 -14.63 20.77
C LEU A 164 7.28 -14.62 22.25
N HIS A 165 6.52 -15.62 22.73
CA HIS A 165 6.00 -15.69 24.10
C HIS A 165 5.27 -14.41 24.53
N TYR A 166 4.47 -13.83 23.62
CA TYR A 166 3.75 -12.58 23.81
C TYR A 166 2.24 -12.82 23.97
N ASN A 167 1.64 -12.28 25.04
CA ASN A 167 0.21 -12.44 25.31
C ASN A 167 -0.58 -11.11 25.32
N GLY A 168 0.09 -10.01 24.94
CA GLY A 168 -0.54 -8.69 24.91
C GLY A 168 -1.41 -8.45 23.66
N ASP A 169 -1.88 -7.22 23.54
CA ASP A 169 -2.69 -6.77 22.42
C ASP A 169 -1.87 -6.73 21.11
N ALA A 170 -2.54 -6.90 19.99
CA ALA A 170 -2.03 -6.56 18.67
C ALA A 170 -2.83 -5.38 18.09
N LEU A 171 -2.29 -4.73 17.08
CA LEU A 171 -2.91 -3.61 16.37
C LEU A 171 -2.93 -3.90 14.88
N ILE A 172 -4.08 -3.71 14.25
CA ILE A 172 -4.19 -3.69 12.79
C ILE A 172 -4.63 -2.30 12.31
N ILE A 173 -3.86 -1.74 11.38
CA ILE A 173 -4.11 -0.46 10.73
C ILE A 173 -4.69 -0.76 9.35
N LEU A 174 -5.86 -0.20 9.05
CA LEU A 174 -6.54 -0.38 7.76
C LEU A 174 -7.23 0.93 7.33
N ASP A 175 -7.54 1.03 6.07
CA ASP A 175 -8.33 2.14 5.55
C ASP A 175 -9.82 2.01 5.91
N GLY A 176 -10.59 3.05 5.61
CA GLY A 176 -12.05 3.08 5.87
C GLY A 176 -12.88 2.39 4.78
N LEU A 177 -12.34 1.44 4.02
CA LEU A 177 -13.11 0.71 3.01
C LEU A 177 -14.23 -0.12 3.67
N GLY A 178 -15.47 0.03 3.20
CA GLY A 178 -16.62 -0.68 3.77
C GLY A 178 -16.50 -2.21 3.75
N ALA A 179 -15.66 -2.77 2.88
CA ALA A 179 -15.36 -4.20 2.87
C ALA A 179 -14.60 -4.67 4.13
N HIS A 180 -13.85 -3.78 4.78
CA HIS A 180 -13.12 -4.05 6.01
C HIS A 180 -14.01 -3.99 7.27
N ASP A 181 -15.23 -3.44 7.15
CA ASP A 181 -16.19 -3.30 8.24
C ASP A 181 -17.11 -4.54 8.37
N SER A 182 -16.52 -5.73 8.44
CA SER A 182 -17.28 -6.97 8.57
C SER A 182 -17.45 -7.38 10.04
N VAL A 183 -18.63 -7.92 10.37
CA VAL A 183 -18.94 -8.38 11.73
C VAL A 183 -18.01 -9.53 12.13
N GLY A 184 -17.83 -10.53 11.26
CA GLY A 184 -16.99 -11.69 11.55
C GLY A 184 -15.52 -11.33 11.75
N PHE A 185 -15.01 -10.32 11.05
CA PHE A 185 -13.65 -9.81 11.28
C PHE A 185 -13.52 -9.13 12.64
N LYS A 186 -14.50 -8.27 13.03
CA LYS A 186 -14.50 -7.59 14.33
C LYS A 186 -14.57 -8.57 15.49
N GLU A 187 -15.47 -9.54 15.42
CA GLU A 187 -15.57 -10.62 16.41
C GLU A 187 -14.27 -11.44 16.53
N GLY A 188 -13.61 -11.70 15.40
CA GLY A 188 -12.30 -12.33 15.37
C GLY A 188 -11.23 -11.48 16.05
N CYS A 189 -11.19 -10.18 15.76
CA CYS A 189 -10.27 -9.24 16.41
C CYS A 189 -10.49 -9.19 17.94
N GLU A 190 -11.73 -9.12 18.41
CA GLU A 190 -12.06 -9.15 19.84
C GLU A 190 -11.61 -10.47 20.48
N ARG A 191 -11.92 -11.61 19.85
CA ARG A 191 -11.52 -12.95 20.33
C ARG A 191 -10.02 -13.10 20.50
N TYR A 192 -9.24 -12.48 19.63
CA TYR A 192 -7.78 -12.58 19.63
C TYR A 192 -7.07 -11.34 20.18
N ASN A 193 -7.76 -10.46 20.92
CA ASN A 193 -7.18 -9.23 21.49
C ASN A 193 -6.42 -8.40 20.44
N ILE A 194 -7.07 -8.12 19.31
CA ILE A 194 -6.53 -7.30 18.23
C ILE A 194 -7.30 -5.99 18.19
N LYS A 195 -6.63 -4.88 18.38
CA LYS A 195 -7.20 -3.54 18.25
C LYS A 195 -7.26 -3.16 16.76
N ILE A 196 -8.31 -2.47 16.35
CA ILE A 196 -8.49 -1.99 14.99
C ILE A 196 -8.31 -0.47 14.99
N LEU A 197 -7.39 0.03 14.17
CA LEU A 197 -7.22 1.45 13.90
C LEU A 197 -7.58 1.72 12.44
N THR A 198 -8.72 2.39 12.22
CA THR A 198 -9.13 2.84 10.89
C THR A 198 -8.52 4.21 10.61
N LEU A 199 -7.85 4.35 9.48
CA LEU A 199 -7.26 5.62 9.03
C LEU A 199 -8.34 6.65 8.67
N VAL A 200 -7.95 7.92 8.65
CA VAL A 200 -8.86 9.00 8.20
C VAL A 200 -9.24 8.76 6.74
N PRO A 201 -10.53 8.88 6.37
CA PRO A 201 -10.95 8.71 4.99
C PRO A 201 -10.14 9.58 4.02
N HIS A 202 -9.80 9.02 2.87
CA HIS A 202 -9.02 9.67 1.81
C HIS A 202 -7.58 10.07 2.17
N SER A 203 -7.02 9.59 3.29
CA SER A 203 -5.64 9.87 3.72
C SER A 203 -4.67 8.71 3.47
N SER A 204 -5.10 7.59 2.92
CA SER A 204 -4.29 6.37 2.77
C SER A 204 -2.98 6.62 2.02
N ASP A 205 -3.00 7.42 0.95
CA ASP A 205 -1.82 7.82 0.17
C ASP A 205 -0.82 8.68 0.95
N GLN A 206 -1.17 9.15 2.15
CA GLN A 206 -0.35 10.00 3.02
C GLN A 206 0.05 9.31 4.32
N THR A 207 -0.75 8.37 4.81
CA THR A 207 -0.64 7.81 6.17
C THR A 207 -0.52 6.29 6.22
N GLN A 208 -0.86 5.57 5.12
CA GLN A 208 -0.87 4.12 5.09
C GLN A 208 0.48 3.54 4.66
N PRO A 209 1.18 2.74 5.50
CA PRO A 209 2.49 2.19 5.18
C PRO A 209 2.57 1.48 3.82
N LEU A 210 1.60 0.61 3.50
CA LEU A 210 1.57 -0.13 2.23
C LEU A 210 1.55 0.80 1.02
N ASP A 211 0.71 1.85 1.04
CA ASP A 211 0.57 2.80 -0.07
C ASP A 211 1.80 3.71 -0.23
N LEU A 212 2.43 4.08 0.88
CA LEU A 212 3.57 5.01 0.88
C LEU A 212 4.82 4.41 0.23
N VAL A 213 5.09 3.11 0.46
CA VAL A 213 6.33 2.49 0.00
C VAL A 213 6.08 1.16 -0.70
N THR A 214 5.47 0.21 -0.02
CA THR A 214 5.44 -1.20 -0.44
C THR A 214 4.74 -1.40 -1.78
N PHE A 215 3.55 -0.83 -1.98
CA PHE A 215 2.83 -0.95 -3.24
C PHE A 215 3.48 -0.16 -4.39
N SER A 216 4.18 0.91 -4.10
CA SER A 216 4.99 1.61 -5.10
C SER A 216 6.15 0.73 -5.61
N LEU A 217 6.85 0.05 -4.70
CA LEU A 217 7.90 -0.92 -5.03
C LEU A 217 7.32 -2.13 -5.78
N PHE A 218 6.23 -2.70 -5.27
CA PHE A 218 5.52 -3.82 -5.89
C PHE A 218 5.13 -3.51 -7.35
N LYS A 219 4.46 -2.39 -7.59
CA LYS A 219 4.09 -1.95 -8.95
C LYS A 219 5.30 -1.77 -9.85
N ARG A 220 6.41 -1.24 -9.32
CA ARG A 220 7.67 -1.07 -10.07
C ARG A 220 8.30 -2.41 -10.46
N TYR A 221 8.36 -3.38 -9.53
CA TYR A 221 8.88 -4.71 -9.82
C TYR A 221 7.97 -5.50 -10.76
N TYR A 222 6.65 -5.41 -10.55
CA TYR A 222 5.66 -6.00 -11.46
C TYR A 222 5.79 -5.45 -12.88
N SER A 223 5.94 -4.15 -13.04
CA SER A 223 6.19 -3.50 -14.33
C SER A 223 7.43 -4.01 -15.02
N ARG A 224 8.54 -4.08 -14.30
CA ARG A 224 9.82 -4.59 -14.84
C ARG A 224 9.73 -6.04 -15.28
N SER A 225 9.11 -6.90 -14.48
CA SER A 225 8.90 -8.30 -14.83
C SER A 225 8.02 -8.45 -16.07
N THR A 226 6.97 -7.65 -16.21
CA THR A 226 6.11 -7.66 -17.39
C THR A 226 6.89 -7.28 -18.65
N PHE A 227 7.76 -6.28 -18.59
CA PHE A 227 8.61 -5.90 -19.72
C PHE A 227 9.56 -7.02 -20.14
N ASN A 228 10.23 -7.68 -19.22
CA ASN A 228 11.15 -8.79 -19.52
C ASN A 228 10.43 -10.00 -20.12
N TYR A 229 9.18 -10.26 -19.75
CA TYR A 229 8.38 -11.38 -20.25
C TYR A 229 7.74 -11.14 -21.63
N LEU A 230 7.54 -9.89 -22.02
CA LEU A 230 7.13 -9.57 -23.41
C LEU A 230 8.18 -10.06 -24.43
N ILE A 231 9.43 -10.18 -23.99
CA ILE A 231 10.52 -10.70 -24.81
C ILE A 231 10.57 -12.23 -24.82
N SER A 232 10.06 -12.92 -23.78
CA SER A 232 10.22 -14.38 -23.58
C SER A 232 8.98 -15.23 -23.84
N ASN A 233 7.86 -14.66 -24.27
CA ASN A 233 6.57 -15.37 -24.53
C ASN A 233 5.99 -16.20 -23.35
N GLN A 234 6.49 -16.04 -22.12
CA GLN A 234 6.00 -16.77 -20.94
C GLN A 234 5.40 -15.77 -19.95
N SER A 235 4.12 -15.44 -20.09
CA SER A 235 3.51 -14.45 -19.21
C SER A 235 2.41 -15.07 -18.33
N ASN A 236 2.78 -15.39 -17.10
CA ASN A 236 1.80 -15.65 -16.06
C ASN A 236 1.70 -14.43 -15.13
N GLN A 237 0.56 -13.72 -15.19
CA GLN A 237 0.30 -12.53 -14.38
C GLN A 237 0.45 -12.80 -12.89
N LEU A 238 -0.06 -13.94 -12.39
CA LEU A 238 -0.07 -14.29 -10.98
C LEU A 238 1.36 -14.48 -10.46
N ILE A 239 2.20 -15.16 -11.23
CA ILE A 239 3.59 -15.42 -10.87
C ILE A 239 4.40 -14.13 -10.83
N LYS A 240 4.16 -13.22 -11.79
CA LYS A 240 4.78 -11.89 -11.77
C LYS A 240 4.37 -11.07 -10.54
N MET A 241 3.08 -11.14 -10.16
CA MET A 241 2.59 -10.45 -8.97
C MET A 241 3.24 -11.02 -7.70
N LEU A 242 3.31 -12.33 -7.56
CA LEU A 242 3.95 -12.97 -6.40
C LEU A 242 5.43 -12.64 -6.33
N GLY A 243 6.16 -12.78 -7.44
CA GLY A 243 7.58 -12.42 -7.50
C GLY A 243 7.83 -10.95 -7.16
N ALA A 244 6.97 -10.05 -7.65
CA ALA A 244 7.05 -8.63 -7.34
C ALA A 244 6.75 -8.32 -5.87
N TRP A 245 5.78 -9.02 -5.26
CA TRP A 245 5.46 -8.87 -3.84
C TRP A 245 6.66 -9.23 -2.96
N TYR A 246 7.25 -10.40 -3.16
CA TYR A 246 8.41 -10.84 -2.37
C TYR A 246 9.65 -9.96 -2.59
N GLN A 247 9.81 -9.38 -3.77
CA GLN A 247 10.87 -8.40 -4.03
C GLN A 247 10.59 -7.03 -3.38
N ALA A 248 9.33 -6.68 -3.18
CA ALA A 248 8.93 -5.41 -2.58
C ALA A 248 8.93 -5.43 -1.04
N THR A 249 8.96 -6.63 -0.43
CA THR A 249 8.78 -6.82 1.01
C THR A 249 10.00 -7.41 1.74
N PRO A 250 11.25 -7.04 1.41
CA PRO A 250 12.36 -7.38 2.30
C PRO A 250 12.21 -6.61 3.61
N PRO A 251 12.67 -7.13 4.76
CA PRO A 251 12.40 -6.58 6.09
C PRO A 251 12.70 -5.08 6.23
N HIS A 252 13.83 -4.61 5.71
CA HIS A 252 14.19 -3.19 5.77
C HIS A 252 13.22 -2.27 5.00
N GLN A 253 12.66 -2.72 3.87
CA GLN A 253 11.68 -1.93 3.12
C GLN A 253 10.33 -1.87 3.83
N VAL A 254 9.94 -2.94 4.50
CA VAL A 254 8.74 -2.96 5.33
C VAL A 254 8.88 -2.00 6.50
N ILE A 255 10.01 -1.99 7.22
CA ILE A 255 10.29 -1.02 8.29
C ILE A 255 10.25 0.42 7.75
N ILE A 256 10.86 0.68 6.60
CA ILE A 256 10.82 2.00 5.93
C ILE A 256 9.38 2.42 5.62
N ALA A 257 8.49 1.50 5.29
CA ALA A 257 7.08 1.81 5.02
C ALA A 257 6.37 2.38 6.26
N PHE A 258 6.59 1.80 7.43
CA PHE A 258 6.07 2.32 8.69
C PHE A 258 6.74 3.66 9.07
N MET A 259 8.04 3.80 8.85
CA MET A 259 8.73 5.08 9.06
C MET A 259 8.16 6.18 8.14
N ALA A 260 7.88 5.87 6.89
CA ALA A 260 7.28 6.82 5.95
C ALA A 260 5.88 7.28 6.37
N ALA A 261 5.19 6.50 7.20
CA ALA A 261 3.93 6.87 7.83
C ALA A 261 4.10 7.64 9.17
N GLY A 262 5.32 8.03 9.52
CA GLY A 262 5.61 8.79 10.73
C GLY A 262 5.83 7.96 11.99
N MET A 263 6.11 6.68 11.86
CA MET A 263 6.39 5.77 12.98
C MET A 263 7.90 5.51 13.10
N ARG A 264 8.54 5.97 14.18
CA ARG A 264 9.97 5.79 14.44
C ARG A 264 10.20 4.51 15.25
N PRO A 265 10.97 3.53 14.74
CA PRO A 265 11.29 2.32 15.49
C PRO A 265 12.38 2.57 16.55
N THR A 266 12.25 1.87 17.67
CA THR A 266 13.25 1.77 18.72
C THR A 266 13.32 0.31 19.20
N LEU A 267 14.50 -0.28 19.25
CA LEU A 267 14.67 -1.65 19.71
C LEU A 267 14.85 -1.69 21.23
N ILE A 268 13.96 -2.40 21.93
CA ILE A 268 14.00 -2.59 23.40
C ILE A 268 13.83 -4.08 23.69
N ASN A 269 14.79 -4.70 24.35
CA ASN A 269 14.75 -6.14 24.71
C ASN A 269 14.45 -7.06 23.51
N ASN A 270 15.07 -6.81 22.37
CA ASN A 270 14.88 -7.52 21.11
C ASN A 270 13.47 -7.42 20.48
N MET A 271 12.66 -6.48 20.91
CA MET A 271 11.38 -6.14 20.30
C MET A 271 11.39 -4.70 19.79
N HIS A 272 10.72 -4.46 18.68
CA HIS A 272 10.57 -3.13 18.10
C HIS A 272 9.44 -2.39 18.81
N TYR A 273 9.71 -1.21 19.34
CA TYR A 273 8.68 -0.29 19.81
C TYR A 273 8.69 0.94 18.92
N TYR A 274 7.53 1.55 18.76
CA TYR A 274 7.35 2.68 17.86
C TYR A 274 6.85 3.90 18.61
N THR A 275 7.34 5.06 18.19
CA THR A 275 6.84 6.38 18.61
C THR A 275 6.46 7.18 17.40
N ILE A 276 5.53 8.11 17.54
CA ILE A 276 5.14 9.00 16.43
C ILE A 276 6.23 10.06 16.25
N ASP A 277 6.77 10.13 15.04
CA ASP A 277 7.70 11.15 14.58
C ASP A 277 7.32 11.60 13.16
N LEU A 278 6.53 12.65 13.09
CA LEU A 278 6.01 13.17 11.84
C LEU A 278 7.08 13.79 10.93
N SER A 279 8.30 14.03 11.45
CA SER A 279 9.42 14.45 10.59
C SER A 279 9.83 13.38 9.59
N LEU A 280 9.50 12.11 9.86
CA LEU A 280 9.73 10.97 8.98
C LEU A 280 8.61 10.82 7.92
N ALA A 281 7.43 11.37 8.17
CA ALA A 281 6.27 11.22 7.31
C ALA A 281 6.50 11.86 5.94
N THR A 282 6.75 11.04 4.92
CA THR A 282 7.26 11.48 3.61
C THR A 282 6.28 12.33 2.81
N LYS A 283 4.98 12.13 3.00
CA LYS A 283 3.91 12.85 2.28
C LYS A 283 3.32 14.01 3.07
N LEU A 284 3.57 14.08 4.37
CA LEU A 284 3.12 15.19 5.22
C LEU A 284 4.13 16.35 5.28
N ARG A 285 5.14 16.37 4.40
CA ARG A 285 6.22 17.39 4.37
C ARG A 285 5.72 18.83 4.22
N ASP A 286 4.57 19.02 3.60
CA ASP A 286 3.97 20.35 3.44
C ASP A 286 3.23 20.82 4.69
N TRP A 287 3.13 19.97 5.72
CA TRP A 287 2.54 20.27 7.01
C TRP A 287 3.67 20.60 7.99
N ARG A 288 3.70 21.83 8.46
CA ARG A 288 4.68 22.17 9.50
C ARG A 288 4.29 21.46 10.79
N VAL A 289 5.20 20.62 11.28
CA VAL A 289 5.16 20.12 12.64
C VAL A 289 5.58 21.27 13.53
N SER A 290 4.76 21.70 14.49
CA SER A 290 5.16 22.67 15.51
C SER A 290 6.24 22.08 16.41
N GLU A 291 6.97 22.94 17.15
CA GLU A 291 8.00 22.51 18.12
C GLU A 291 7.45 21.51 19.15
N ASP A 292 6.15 21.52 19.39
CA ASP A 292 5.42 20.62 20.30
C ASP A 292 5.09 19.26 19.67
N GLY A 293 5.51 18.99 18.42
CA GLY A 293 5.18 17.76 17.69
C GLY A 293 3.76 17.72 17.11
N LEU A 294 3.00 18.80 17.25
CA LEU A 294 1.65 18.90 16.72
C LEU A 294 1.67 19.31 15.24
N ILE A 295 0.77 18.71 14.45
CA ILE A 295 0.61 19.06 13.04
C ILE A 295 -0.07 20.43 12.93
N ASN A 296 0.64 21.43 12.40
CA ASN A 296 0.06 22.74 12.08
C ASN A 296 -0.13 22.87 10.57
N ASP A 297 -1.35 23.21 10.14
CA ASP A 297 -1.63 23.51 8.74
C ASP A 297 -1.08 24.89 8.34
N ASN A 298 0.10 24.88 7.76
CA ASN A 298 0.59 26.04 7.02
C ASN A 298 0.40 25.89 5.50
N SER A 299 -0.27 24.81 5.04
CA SER A 299 -0.54 24.58 3.62
C SER A 299 -1.71 25.45 3.11
N ALA A 300 -2.54 26.02 3.98
CA ALA A 300 -3.62 26.90 3.59
C ALA A 300 -3.16 28.10 2.74
N SER A 301 -1.92 28.56 2.94
CA SER A 301 -1.31 29.62 2.13
C SER A 301 -0.73 29.15 0.80
N LYS A 302 -0.60 27.84 0.57
CA LYS A 302 0.01 27.25 -0.66
C LYS A 302 -0.98 26.49 -1.55
N ARG A 303 -2.21 26.24 -1.08
CA ARG A 303 -3.26 25.61 -1.90
C ARG A 303 -3.95 26.67 -2.74
N ILE A 304 -3.39 27.00 -3.89
CA ILE A 304 -4.07 27.79 -4.91
C ILE A 304 -5.15 26.89 -5.52
N ARG A 305 -6.43 27.18 -5.19
CA ARG A 305 -7.56 26.58 -5.91
C ARG A 305 -7.58 27.15 -7.31
N VAL A 306 -7.19 26.35 -8.30
CA VAL A 306 -7.47 26.68 -9.70
C VAL A 306 -8.88 26.22 -9.99
N THR A 307 -9.85 27.12 -9.93
CA THR A 307 -11.20 26.87 -10.44
C THR A 307 -11.12 27.07 -11.95
N ILE A 308 -11.23 26.00 -12.71
CA ILE A 308 -11.42 26.06 -14.16
C ILE A 308 -12.93 26.22 -14.35
N ASN A 309 -13.35 27.43 -14.79
CA ASN A 309 -14.71 27.68 -15.30
C ASN A 309 -14.86 27.08 -16.69
#